data_128ce1e59e5fbbb01d2a69de917c50a3
#
_entry.id   128ce1e59e5fbbb01d2a69de917c50a3
#
_cell.length_a   1.000
_cell.length_b   1.000
_cell.length_c   1.000
_cell.angle_alpha   90.00
_cell.angle_beta   90.00
_cell.angle_gamma   90.00
#
_symmetry.space_group_name_H-M   'P 1'
#
loop_
_entity.id
_entity.type
_entity.pdbx_description
1 polymer ?
#
loop_
_entity_poly.entity_id
_entity_poly.type
_entity_poly.pdbx_seq_one_letter_code
_entity_poly.pdbx_strand_id
1 'polypeptide(L)'
;MMAKFFLGLAIISFTSFCGYILAKKYRIRKLFFAQFVEFNDRFLNEIAYYRRPLTEFLLKYSYKGAFGLLIEKLVENLDNAPIVLEEILTCNEFSFLTRDEKAELTEYFLNLGRGDSSSQKNCFSSYKPRLQNKQSETEISCKKYGDLYVKLGFLCGLLILILII
;
A
#
# COMPACT_ATOMS: atom_id res chain seq x y z
N MET A 1 -35.06 14.03 27.28
CA MET A 1 -33.60 14.18 27.44
C MET A 1 -32.82 12.97 26.96
N MET A 2 -33.15 11.75 27.38
CA MET A 2 -32.42 10.52 26.99
C MET A 2 -32.32 10.30 25.47
N ALA A 3 -33.40 10.51 24.71
CA ALA A 3 -33.40 10.30 23.26
C ALA A 3 -32.40 11.21 22.52
N LYS A 4 -32.27 12.48 22.92
CA LYS A 4 -31.28 13.41 22.33
C LYS A 4 -29.85 12.98 22.62
N PHE A 5 -29.57 12.43 23.81
CA PHE A 5 -28.26 11.90 24.18
C PHE A 5 -27.85 10.70 23.34
N PHE A 6 -28.76 9.73 23.14
CA PHE A 6 -28.52 8.57 22.28
C PHE A 6 -28.31 8.97 20.82
N LEU A 7 -29.09 9.93 20.32
CA LEU A 7 -28.94 10.46 18.97
C LEU A 7 -27.55 11.10 18.78
N GLY A 8 -27.12 11.90 19.75
CA GLY A 8 -25.82 12.55 19.73
C GLY A 8 -24.66 11.56 19.71
N LEU A 9 -24.73 10.50 20.54
CA LEU A 9 -23.72 9.44 20.56
C LEU A 9 -23.64 8.71 19.20
N ALA A 10 -24.79 8.43 18.57
CA ALA A 10 -24.87 7.81 17.26
C ALA A 10 -24.21 8.67 16.18
N ILE A 11 -24.44 10.00 16.19
CA ILE A 11 -23.85 10.95 15.25
C ILE A 11 -22.31 10.99 15.40
N ILE A 12 -21.80 11.11 16.63
CA ILE A 12 -20.35 11.12 16.88
C ILE A 12 -19.72 9.81 16.42
N SER A 13 -20.34 8.68 16.68
CA SER A 13 -19.84 7.37 16.23
C SER A 13 -19.78 7.28 14.71
N PHE A 14 -20.82 7.74 14.04
CA PHE A 14 -20.90 7.73 12.58
C PHE A 14 -19.86 8.65 11.92
N THR A 15 -19.73 9.89 12.39
CA THR A 15 -18.74 10.83 11.86
C THR A 15 -17.30 10.39 12.12
N SER A 16 -17.02 9.83 13.29
CA SER A 16 -15.71 9.23 13.62
C SER A 16 -15.39 8.03 12.72
N PHE A 17 -16.39 7.20 12.43
CA PHE A 17 -16.24 6.07 11.51
C PHE A 17 -15.93 6.53 10.08
N CYS A 18 -16.60 7.58 9.57
CA CYS A 18 -16.29 8.20 8.29
C CYS A 18 -14.84 8.72 8.26
N GLY A 19 -14.39 9.40 9.32
CA GLY A 19 -13.00 9.85 9.45
C GLY A 19 -11.99 8.70 9.43
N TYR A 20 -12.31 7.58 10.07
CA TYR A 20 -11.48 6.37 10.07
C TYR A 20 -11.37 5.74 8.66
N ILE A 21 -12.47 5.69 7.90
CA ILE A 21 -12.47 5.17 6.51
C ILE A 21 -11.54 6.02 5.62
N LEU A 22 -11.62 7.34 5.73
CA LEU A 22 -10.75 8.25 4.98
C LEU A 22 -9.26 8.06 5.36
N ALA A 23 -8.96 7.88 6.65
CA ALA A 23 -7.63 7.61 7.16
C ALA A 23 -7.06 6.27 6.67
N LYS A 24 -7.91 5.25 6.46
CA LYS A 24 -7.53 3.89 6.06
C LYS A 24 -6.73 3.88 4.76
N LYS A 25 -7.07 4.72 3.78
CA LYS A 25 -6.36 4.84 2.50
C LYS A 25 -4.87 5.17 2.70
N TYR A 26 -4.56 6.11 3.59
CA TYR A 26 -3.18 6.51 3.89
C TYR A 26 -2.40 5.41 4.61
N ARG A 27 -3.06 4.65 5.49
CA ARG A 27 -2.45 3.51 6.19
C ARG A 27 -2.13 2.36 5.24
N ILE A 28 -3.04 2.04 4.32
CA ILE A 28 -2.83 1.01 3.29
C ILE A 28 -1.65 1.40 2.40
N ARG A 29 -1.61 2.66 1.93
CA ARG A 29 -0.54 3.18 1.08
C ARG A 29 0.83 3.13 1.77
N LYS A 30 0.90 3.56 3.04
CA LYS A 30 2.12 3.46 3.86
C LYS A 30 2.61 2.02 3.97
N LEU A 31 1.72 1.08 4.32
CA LEU A 31 2.07 -0.34 4.46
C LEU A 31 2.56 -0.93 3.13
N PHE A 32 1.91 -0.58 2.03
CA PHE A 32 2.27 -1.05 0.70
C PHE A 32 3.71 -0.66 0.33
N PHE A 33 4.06 0.62 0.41
CA PHE A 33 5.41 1.07 0.06
C PHE A 33 6.48 0.59 1.04
N ALA A 34 6.16 0.44 2.32
CA ALA A 34 7.08 -0.16 3.29
C ALA A 34 7.45 -1.61 2.92
N GLN A 35 6.45 -2.41 2.53
CA GLN A 35 6.68 -3.79 2.10
C GLN A 35 7.35 -3.88 0.72
N PHE A 36 7.09 -2.90 -0.16
CA PHE A 36 7.76 -2.84 -1.45
C PHE A 36 9.26 -2.55 -1.30
N VAL A 37 9.65 -1.63 -0.42
CA VAL A 37 11.08 -1.42 -0.07
C VAL A 37 11.71 -2.69 0.48
N GLU A 38 11.03 -3.34 1.42
CA GLU A 38 11.50 -4.61 2.01
C GLU A 38 11.66 -5.71 0.96
N PHE A 39 10.72 -5.81 0.02
CA PHE A 39 10.78 -6.75 -1.10
C PHE A 39 12.02 -6.48 -1.96
N ASN A 40 12.26 -5.22 -2.35
CA ASN A 40 13.41 -4.84 -3.16
C ASN A 40 14.74 -5.15 -2.45
N ASP A 41 14.84 -4.86 -1.15
CA ASP A 41 16.05 -5.16 -0.38
C ASP A 41 16.31 -6.67 -0.25
N ARG A 42 15.25 -7.45 -0.03
CA ARG A 42 15.34 -8.93 0.00
C ARG A 42 15.74 -9.49 -1.37
N PHE A 43 15.18 -8.95 -2.45
CA PHE A 43 15.50 -9.38 -3.81
C PHE A 43 16.96 -9.07 -4.18
N LEU A 44 17.46 -7.88 -3.85
CA LEU A 44 18.86 -7.52 -4.04
C LEU A 44 19.81 -8.46 -3.28
N ASN A 45 19.46 -8.85 -2.06
CA ASN A 45 20.24 -9.83 -1.28
C ASN A 45 20.18 -11.23 -1.92
N GLU A 46 19.03 -11.64 -2.45
CA GLU A 46 18.86 -12.93 -3.12
C GLU A 46 19.74 -13.02 -4.37
N ILE A 47 19.75 -11.97 -5.22
CA ILE A 47 20.61 -11.90 -6.41
C ILE A 47 22.10 -11.95 -6.01
N ALA A 48 22.47 -11.23 -4.96
CA ALA A 48 23.86 -11.08 -4.55
C ALA A 48 24.46 -12.40 -3.99
N TYR A 49 23.68 -13.16 -3.22
CA TYR A 49 24.21 -14.26 -2.40
C TYR A 49 23.67 -15.64 -2.77
N TYR A 50 22.38 -15.76 -3.14
CA TYR A 50 21.71 -17.07 -3.21
C TYR A 50 21.44 -17.55 -4.63
N ARG A 51 21.20 -16.65 -5.60
CA ARG A 51 20.92 -16.96 -7.02
C ARG A 51 19.79 -17.98 -7.21
N ARG A 52 18.74 -17.92 -6.37
CA ARG A 52 17.60 -18.83 -6.46
C ARG A 52 16.69 -18.48 -7.62
N PRO A 53 15.90 -19.46 -8.13
CA PRO A 53 14.83 -19.19 -9.08
C PRO A 53 13.84 -18.16 -8.52
N LEU A 54 13.34 -17.31 -9.39
CA LEU A 54 12.41 -16.24 -9.00
C LEU A 54 11.17 -16.78 -8.26
N THR A 55 10.64 -17.89 -8.74
CA THR A 55 9.48 -18.56 -8.11
C THR A 55 9.72 -18.93 -6.65
N GLU A 56 10.88 -19.50 -6.35
CA GLU A 56 11.28 -19.87 -4.99
C GLU A 56 11.42 -18.63 -4.10
N PHE A 57 11.98 -17.54 -4.62
CA PHE A 57 12.10 -16.29 -3.90
C PHE A 57 10.73 -15.68 -3.56
N LEU A 58 9.81 -15.64 -4.53
CA LEU A 58 8.47 -15.07 -4.33
C LEU A 58 7.64 -15.84 -3.29
N LEU A 59 7.80 -17.16 -3.22
CA LEU A 59 7.12 -18.02 -2.25
C LEU A 59 7.76 -18.00 -0.86
N LYS A 60 9.03 -17.60 -0.76
CA LYS A 60 9.79 -17.66 0.49
C LYS A 60 9.30 -16.67 1.55
N TYR A 61 8.82 -15.52 1.15
CA TYR A 61 8.45 -14.43 2.04
C TYR A 61 6.97 -14.14 1.98
N SER A 62 6.35 -13.95 3.15
CA SER A 62 4.96 -13.53 3.26
C SER A 62 4.87 -12.02 3.42
N TYR A 63 4.00 -11.40 2.64
CA TYR A 63 3.69 -9.97 2.69
C TYR A 63 2.23 -9.76 3.11
N LYS A 64 1.89 -8.56 3.62
CA LYS A 64 0.55 -8.28 4.16
C LYS A 64 -0.20 -7.26 3.31
N GLY A 65 -1.53 -7.28 3.41
CA GLY A 65 -2.40 -6.30 2.76
C GLY A 65 -2.30 -6.32 1.24
N ALA A 66 -2.43 -5.15 0.62
CA ALA A 66 -2.46 -5.03 -0.84
C ALA A 66 -1.17 -5.52 -1.53
N PHE A 67 0.01 -5.35 -0.89
CA PHE A 67 1.25 -5.85 -1.46
C PHE A 67 1.32 -7.38 -1.44
N GLY A 68 0.86 -8.01 -0.34
CA GLY A 68 0.75 -9.46 -0.26
C GLY A 68 -0.18 -10.03 -1.33
N LEU A 69 -1.35 -9.42 -1.52
CA LEU A 69 -2.29 -9.79 -2.58
C LEU A 69 -1.68 -9.68 -3.99
N LEU A 70 -0.87 -8.62 -4.23
CA LEU A 70 -0.16 -8.45 -5.50
C LEU A 70 0.81 -9.61 -5.76
N ILE A 71 1.63 -9.96 -4.77
CA ILE A 71 2.61 -11.04 -4.89
C ILE A 71 1.93 -12.40 -5.07
N GLU A 72 0.88 -12.68 -4.30
CA GLU A 72 0.10 -13.92 -4.39
C GLU A 72 -0.47 -14.13 -5.79
N LYS A 73 -1.19 -13.15 -6.32
CA LYS A 73 -1.76 -13.20 -7.68
C LYS A 73 -0.68 -13.29 -8.77
N LEU A 74 0.47 -12.65 -8.55
CA LEU A 74 1.58 -12.70 -9.49
C LEU A 74 2.24 -14.08 -9.53
N VAL A 75 2.37 -14.74 -8.38
CA VAL A 75 2.90 -16.11 -8.28
C VAL A 75 1.98 -17.11 -8.96
N GLU A 76 0.66 -16.98 -8.80
CA GLU A 76 -0.33 -17.85 -9.43
C GLU A 76 -0.31 -17.76 -10.97
N ASN A 77 0.16 -16.65 -11.54
CA ASN A 77 0.06 -16.35 -12.97
C ASN A 77 1.39 -15.87 -13.58
N LEU A 78 2.51 -16.43 -13.16
CA LEU A 78 3.85 -15.99 -13.60
C LEU A 78 4.06 -16.04 -15.11
N ASP A 79 3.46 -17.01 -15.80
CA ASP A 79 3.58 -17.16 -17.26
C ASP A 79 2.92 -16.02 -18.04
N ASN A 80 1.90 -15.38 -17.45
CA ASN A 80 1.14 -14.28 -18.04
C ASN A 80 1.30 -12.96 -17.25
N ALA A 81 2.42 -12.78 -16.56
CA ALA A 81 2.67 -11.66 -15.66
C ALA A 81 2.29 -10.27 -16.23
N PRO A 82 2.56 -9.93 -17.50
CA PRO A 82 2.21 -8.60 -18.05
C PRO A 82 0.71 -8.31 -18.02
N ILE A 83 -0.10 -9.26 -18.48
CA ILE A 83 -1.56 -9.11 -18.57
C ILE A 83 -2.17 -9.08 -17.18
N VAL A 84 -1.71 -9.99 -16.33
CA VAL A 84 -2.21 -10.13 -14.96
C VAL A 84 -1.87 -8.92 -14.10
N LEU A 85 -0.67 -8.33 -14.26
CA LEU A 85 -0.30 -7.10 -13.53
C LEU A 85 -1.22 -5.93 -13.89
N GLU A 86 -1.55 -5.76 -15.16
CA GLU A 86 -2.47 -4.71 -15.61
C GLU A 86 -3.86 -4.94 -15.02
N GLU A 87 -4.37 -6.16 -15.07
CA GLU A 87 -5.66 -6.53 -14.49
C GLU A 87 -5.69 -6.30 -12.97
N ILE A 88 -4.68 -6.80 -12.24
CA ILE A 88 -4.59 -6.64 -10.78
C ILE A 88 -4.58 -5.14 -10.41
N LEU A 89 -3.76 -4.34 -11.07
CA LEU A 89 -3.61 -2.93 -10.75
C LEU A 89 -4.83 -2.08 -11.13
N THR A 90 -5.74 -2.59 -11.97
CA THR A 90 -7.03 -1.93 -12.24
C THR A 90 -8.08 -2.22 -11.18
N CYS A 91 -7.91 -3.27 -10.37
CA CYS A 91 -8.83 -3.61 -9.27
C CYS A 91 -8.93 -2.49 -8.24
N ASN A 92 -10.08 -2.43 -7.57
CA ASN A 92 -10.40 -1.39 -6.60
C ASN A 92 -9.46 -1.40 -5.37
N GLU A 93 -8.90 -2.57 -5.04
CA GLU A 93 -7.91 -2.73 -3.97
C GLU A 93 -6.65 -1.89 -4.17
N PHE A 94 -6.32 -1.52 -5.42
CA PHE A 94 -5.18 -0.69 -5.79
C PHE A 94 -5.55 0.75 -6.18
N SER A 95 -6.77 1.20 -5.85
CA SER A 95 -7.24 2.56 -6.11
C SER A 95 -6.48 3.65 -5.35
N PHE A 96 -5.70 3.28 -4.35
CA PHE A 96 -4.84 4.20 -3.60
C PHE A 96 -3.54 4.56 -4.35
N LEU A 97 -3.17 3.80 -5.39
CA LEU A 97 -2.01 4.09 -6.23
C LEU A 97 -2.37 5.07 -7.35
N THR A 98 -1.46 5.99 -7.64
CA THR A 98 -1.58 6.87 -8.82
C THR A 98 -1.30 6.10 -10.11
N ARG A 99 -1.65 6.69 -11.25
CA ARG A 99 -1.39 6.08 -12.56
C ARG A 99 0.10 5.86 -12.80
N ASP A 100 0.94 6.83 -12.42
CA ASP A 100 2.38 6.75 -12.59
C ASP A 100 3.00 5.66 -11.69
N GLU A 101 2.50 5.52 -10.46
CA GLU A 101 2.93 4.46 -9.55
C GLU A 101 2.55 3.07 -10.04
N LYS A 102 1.39 2.93 -10.66
CA LYS A 102 0.98 1.67 -11.29
C LYS A 102 1.89 1.31 -12.47
N ALA A 103 2.25 2.30 -13.31
CA ALA A 103 3.17 2.10 -14.41
C ALA A 103 4.58 1.70 -13.92
N GLU A 104 5.09 2.39 -12.88
CA GLU A 104 6.39 2.06 -12.25
C GLU A 104 6.39 0.65 -11.64
N LEU A 105 5.30 0.24 -10.99
CA LEU A 105 5.13 -1.12 -10.47
C LEU A 105 5.13 -2.16 -11.61
N THR A 106 4.40 -1.90 -12.67
CA THR A 106 4.36 -2.80 -13.83
C THR A 106 5.75 -2.96 -14.43
N GLU A 107 6.47 -1.86 -14.67
CA GLU A 107 7.84 -1.88 -15.17
C GLU A 107 8.78 -2.67 -14.24
N TYR A 108 8.69 -2.43 -12.93
CA TYR A 108 9.48 -3.12 -11.92
C TYR A 108 9.29 -4.64 -11.99
N PHE A 109 8.05 -5.11 -11.95
CA PHE A 109 7.75 -6.54 -11.93
C PHE A 109 8.00 -7.22 -13.29
N LEU A 110 7.87 -6.52 -14.41
CA LEU A 110 8.21 -7.04 -15.73
C LEU A 110 9.72 -7.23 -15.91
N ASN A 111 10.54 -6.45 -15.23
CA ASN A 111 12.00 -6.60 -15.24
C ASN A 111 12.51 -7.66 -14.26
N LEU A 112 11.65 -8.13 -13.37
CA LEU A 112 12.02 -9.12 -12.35
C LEU A 112 12.40 -10.47 -13.00
N GLY A 113 13.60 -10.96 -12.70
CA GLY A 113 14.09 -12.22 -13.24
C GLY A 113 14.59 -12.18 -14.69
N ARG A 114 14.62 -11.00 -15.35
CA ARG A 114 15.13 -10.84 -16.71
C ARG A 114 16.58 -10.40 -16.73
N GLY A 115 17.39 -11.02 -17.57
CA GLY A 115 18.81 -10.71 -17.71
C GLY A 115 19.71 -11.44 -16.71
N ASP A 116 20.98 -11.07 -16.72
CA ASP A 116 21.99 -11.61 -15.83
C ASP A 116 21.96 -10.96 -14.43
N SER A 117 22.56 -11.61 -13.46
CA SER A 117 22.58 -11.15 -12.05
C SER A 117 23.16 -9.74 -11.89
N SER A 118 24.17 -9.38 -12.71
CA SER A 118 24.79 -8.04 -12.66
C SER A 118 23.85 -6.96 -13.14
N SER A 119 23.20 -7.18 -14.27
CA SER A 119 22.21 -6.27 -14.84
C SER A 119 21.01 -6.11 -13.91
N GLN A 120 20.51 -7.20 -13.34
CA GLN A 120 19.44 -7.15 -12.34
C GLN A 120 19.85 -6.36 -11.11
N LYS A 121 21.03 -6.63 -10.54
CA LYS A 121 21.53 -5.89 -9.37
C LYS A 121 21.59 -4.39 -9.64
N ASN A 122 22.11 -3.97 -10.80
CA ASN A 122 22.19 -2.56 -11.17
C ASN A 122 20.79 -1.95 -11.34
N CYS A 123 19.89 -2.63 -12.05
CA CYS A 123 18.52 -2.20 -12.26
C CYS A 123 17.79 -1.99 -10.91
N PHE A 124 17.73 -3.01 -10.07
CA PHE A 124 16.97 -2.97 -8.81
C PHE A 124 17.64 -2.10 -7.72
N SER A 125 18.96 -1.91 -7.78
CA SER A 125 19.65 -0.93 -6.94
C SER A 125 19.24 0.50 -7.30
N SER A 126 18.94 0.79 -8.58
CA SER A 126 18.47 2.12 -9.00
C SER A 126 17.05 2.44 -8.51
N TYR A 127 16.20 1.44 -8.29
CA TYR A 127 14.87 1.63 -7.69
C TYR A 127 14.93 1.93 -6.19
N LYS A 128 15.96 1.44 -5.48
CA LYS A 128 16.04 1.59 -4.02
C LYS A 128 15.83 3.02 -3.51
N PRO A 129 16.56 4.06 -3.97
CA PRO A 129 16.35 5.42 -3.48
C PRO A 129 14.95 5.96 -3.82
N ARG A 130 14.39 5.59 -4.97
CA ARG A 130 13.03 5.98 -5.37
C ARG A 130 11.98 5.40 -4.41
N LEU A 131 12.08 4.10 -4.12
CA LEU A 131 11.18 3.39 -3.22
C LEU A 131 11.29 3.92 -1.79
N GLN A 132 12.50 4.20 -1.30
CA GLN A 132 12.72 4.81 0.02
C GLN A 132 12.12 6.21 0.12
N ASN A 133 12.23 7.03 -0.92
CA ASN A 133 11.59 8.34 -0.97
C ASN A 133 10.06 8.21 -0.93
N LYS A 134 9.47 7.27 -1.68
CA LYS A 134 8.04 6.98 -1.65
C LYS A 134 7.58 6.46 -0.29
N GLN A 135 8.35 5.60 0.34
CA GLN A 135 8.08 5.14 1.71
C GLN A 135 8.02 6.32 2.68
N SER A 136 9.04 7.20 2.67
CA SER A 136 9.10 8.38 3.53
C SER A 136 7.94 9.34 3.26
N GLU A 137 7.62 9.61 1.99
CA GLU A 137 6.48 10.45 1.58
C GLU A 137 5.14 9.89 2.11
N THR A 138 4.94 8.59 1.95
CA THR A 138 3.70 7.95 2.41
C THR A 138 3.61 7.85 3.91
N GLU A 139 4.74 7.73 4.62
CA GLU A 139 4.79 7.76 6.08
C GLU A 139 4.42 9.16 6.62
N ILE A 140 4.99 10.21 6.07
CA ILE A 140 4.67 11.60 6.42
C ILE A 140 3.19 11.89 6.13
N SER A 141 2.71 11.48 4.95
CA SER A 141 1.30 11.65 4.56
C SER A 141 0.35 10.89 5.50
N CYS A 142 0.71 9.68 5.91
CA CYS A 142 -0.07 8.89 6.84
C CYS A 142 -0.13 9.55 8.23
N LYS A 143 0.99 10.05 8.75
CA LYS A 143 1.03 10.79 10.02
C LYS A 143 0.20 12.07 9.94
N LYS A 144 0.37 12.86 8.87
CA LYS A 144 -0.31 14.15 8.71
C LYS A 144 -1.80 14.00 8.47
N TYR A 145 -2.19 13.23 7.46
CA TYR A 145 -3.59 13.15 7.02
C TYR A 145 -4.36 12.03 7.72
N GLY A 146 -3.74 10.90 8.04
CA GLY A 146 -4.38 9.80 8.72
C GLY A 146 -4.90 10.22 10.11
N ASP A 147 -4.08 10.89 10.89
CA ASP A 147 -4.48 11.39 12.22
C ASP A 147 -5.43 12.58 12.12
N LEU A 148 -5.23 13.44 11.10
CA LEU A 148 -6.10 14.60 10.87
C LEU A 148 -7.55 14.18 10.57
N TYR A 149 -7.78 13.23 9.67
CA TYR A 149 -9.12 12.79 9.31
C TYR A 149 -9.87 12.15 10.49
N VAL A 150 -9.18 11.39 11.34
CA VAL A 150 -9.81 10.81 12.55
C VAL A 150 -10.22 11.92 13.51
N LYS A 151 -9.33 12.89 13.79
CA LYS A 151 -9.62 14.02 14.66
C LYS A 151 -10.73 14.91 14.12
N LEU A 152 -10.74 15.21 12.82
CA LEU A 152 -11.79 15.97 12.16
C LEU A 152 -13.14 15.26 12.22
N GLY A 153 -13.19 13.95 11.98
CA GLY A 153 -14.42 13.17 12.11
C GLY A 153 -15.03 13.29 13.51
N PHE A 154 -14.22 13.18 14.56
CA PHE A 154 -14.65 13.35 15.93
C PHE A 154 -15.15 14.80 16.24
N LEU A 155 -14.37 15.81 15.83
CA LEU A 155 -14.72 17.22 16.01
C LEU A 155 -16.01 17.60 15.29
N CYS A 156 -16.21 17.15 14.06
CA CYS A 156 -17.45 17.35 13.30
C CYS A 156 -18.65 16.74 14.04
N GLY A 157 -18.49 15.55 14.60
CA GLY A 157 -19.52 14.90 15.41
C GLY A 157 -19.90 15.73 16.65
N LEU A 158 -18.92 16.28 17.37
CA LEU A 158 -19.17 17.17 18.51
C LEU A 158 -19.86 18.47 18.10
N LEU A 159 -19.47 19.05 16.97
CA LEU A 159 -20.06 20.30 16.47
C LEU A 159 -21.53 20.10 16.11
N ILE A 160 -21.87 18.99 15.44
CA ILE A 160 -23.25 18.63 15.12
C ILE A 160 -24.05 18.39 16.41
N LEU A 161 -23.48 17.72 17.40
CA LEU A 161 -24.12 17.50 18.70
C LEU A 161 -24.52 18.83 19.36
N ILE A 162 -23.61 19.82 19.42
CA ILE A 162 -23.85 21.14 20.00
C ILE A 162 -24.99 21.86 19.30
N LEU A 163 -25.13 21.69 17.97
CA LEU A 163 -26.20 22.32 17.19
C LEU A 163 -27.59 21.70 17.43
N ILE A 164 -27.66 20.44 17.87
CA ILE A 164 -28.90 19.68 18.07
C ILE A 164 -29.44 19.83 19.51
N ILE A 165 -28.56 20.08 20.48
CA ILE A 165 -28.95 20.28 21.90
C ILE A 165 -29.53 21.67 22.12
#